data_f5327e7219997131da05f4f88e2c3a57
#
_entry.id   f5327e7219997131da05f4f88e2c3a57
#
_cell.length_a   1.000
_cell.length_b   1.000
_cell.length_c   1.000
_cell.angle_alpha   90.00
_cell.angle_beta   90.00
_cell.angle_gamma   90.00
#
_symmetry.space_group_name_H-M   'P 1'
#
loop_
_entity.id
_entity.type
_entity.pdbx_description
1 polymer ?
#
loop_
_entity_poly.entity_id
_entity_poly.type
_entity_poly.pdbx_seq_one_letter_code
_entity_poly.pdbx_strand_id
1 'polypeptide(L)'
;MSWFPDKDPVLGDKASCDALELIVVPRVRDLGDGFSVRRALPHAKRQMVGPFIFFDQMGPVQLVAGRGMDVRPHPHIGLATVTYLFDGRVMHRDSEGNALEITPGAMNLMTAGRGISHSERTPANVRASGGGMFGIQSWIALPQDREEMAPSFQHFDAAVLPTIEDGGLRARVIAGSAFGQKSPVDMVSEWLYAEVLLDAAGTTAPLDADHEERAIYVTEGEIDVAGDTFEAPRLLVFRPGDRITVKATRPSRLMFLGGAALEGPRYLWWNFVSSRKERIEQAKAEWKSGRFALIPGDDKEFIPLPDA
;
A
#
# COMPACT_ATOMS: atom_id res chain seq x y z
N MET A 1 -0.96 11.48 -18.52
CA MET A 1 -0.66 10.15 -17.96
C MET A 1 -1.01 9.11 -19.02
N SER A 2 -0.02 8.45 -19.61
CA SER A 2 -0.27 7.37 -20.55
C SER A 2 -0.79 6.14 -19.82
N TRP A 3 -1.89 5.61 -20.29
CA TRP A 3 -2.58 4.47 -19.74
C TRP A 3 -2.10 3.22 -20.49
N PHE A 4 -1.27 2.39 -19.84
CA PHE A 4 -0.99 1.06 -20.38
C PHE A 4 -1.81 0.06 -19.57
N PRO A 5 -2.82 -0.58 -20.16
CA PRO A 5 -3.49 -1.70 -19.49
C PRO A 5 -2.47 -2.84 -19.37
N ASP A 6 -2.38 -3.46 -18.20
CA ASP A 6 -1.80 -4.80 -18.07
C ASP A 6 -2.65 -5.77 -18.89
N LYS A 7 -2.13 -6.98 -19.12
CA LYS A 7 -2.82 -7.99 -19.94
C LYS A 7 -4.31 -7.99 -19.61
N ASP A 8 -5.12 -7.77 -20.62
CA ASP A 8 -6.56 -7.96 -20.47
C ASP A 8 -6.83 -9.38 -19.98
N PRO A 9 -7.87 -9.59 -19.15
CA PRO A 9 -8.30 -10.93 -18.76
C PRO A 9 -8.50 -11.78 -20.02
N VAL A 10 -7.81 -12.91 -20.09
CA VAL A 10 -7.96 -13.84 -21.21
C VAL A 10 -9.00 -14.91 -20.89
N LEU A 11 -9.57 -15.48 -21.96
CA LEU A 11 -10.52 -16.58 -21.83
C LEU A 11 -9.85 -17.75 -21.09
N GLY A 12 -10.35 -18.09 -19.92
CA GLY A 12 -9.77 -19.11 -19.03
C GLY A 12 -9.20 -18.56 -17.73
N ASP A 13 -9.05 -17.24 -17.58
CA ASP A 13 -8.75 -16.63 -16.29
C ASP A 13 -9.93 -16.87 -15.35
N LYS A 14 -9.63 -17.35 -14.12
CA LYS A 14 -10.67 -17.59 -13.12
C LYS A 14 -11.23 -16.27 -12.62
N ALA A 15 -12.49 -16.02 -12.94
CA ALA A 15 -13.20 -14.80 -12.56
C ALA A 15 -13.78 -14.88 -11.13
N SER A 16 -13.97 -16.08 -10.58
CA SER A 16 -14.56 -16.31 -9.25
C SER A 16 -14.05 -17.61 -8.62
N CYS A 17 -14.08 -17.64 -7.29
CA CYS A 17 -13.89 -18.81 -6.45
C CYS A 17 -14.92 -18.70 -5.31
N ASP A 18 -15.43 -19.82 -4.81
CA ASP A 18 -16.50 -19.79 -3.77
C ASP A 18 -16.08 -19.11 -2.47
N ALA A 19 -14.77 -19.12 -2.14
CA ALA A 19 -14.23 -18.44 -0.96
C ALA A 19 -14.03 -16.92 -1.19
N LEU A 20 -14.10 -16.45 -2.43
CA LEU A 20 -13.79 -15.06 -2.79
C LEU A 20 -15.05 -14.26 -3.12
N GLU A 21 -15.05 -13.00 -2.69
CA GLU A 21 -16.01 -12.00 -3.13
C GLU A 21 -15.59 -11.39 -4.48
N LEU A 22 -14.28 -11.11 -4.62
CA LEU A 22 -13.73 -10.45 -5.79
C LEU A 22 -12.26 -10.84 -6.01
N ILE A 23 -11.92 -11.02 -7.29
CA ILE A 23 -10.54 -11.13 -7.76
C ILE A 23 -10.22 -9.88 -8.55
N VAL A 24 -9.14 -9.18 -8.17
CA VAL A 24 -8.65 -7.99 -8.89
C VAL A 24 -7.32 -8.31 -9.54
N VAL A 25 -7.26 -8.11 -10.84
CA VAL A 25 -6.01 -8.05 -11.62
C VAL A 25 -5.51 -6.60 -11.56
N PRO A 26 -4.35 -6.34 -10.94
CA PRO A 26 -3.83 -4.98 -10.84
C PRO A 26 -3.52 -4.39 -12.20
N ARG A 27 -3.83 -3.09 -12.37
CA ARG A 27 -3.54 -2.38 -13.61
C ARG A 27 -2.21 -1.66 -13.52
N VAL A 28 -1.41 -1.74 -14.58
CA VAL A 28 -0.18 -0.95 -14.69
C VAL A 28 -0.53 0.54 -14.78
N ARG A 29 0.17 1.36 -14.00
CA ARG A 29 0.08 2.82 -14.01
C ARG A 29 1.47 3.40 -14.14
N ASP A 30 1.67 4.24 -15.13
CA ASP A 30 2.88 5.04 -15.25
C ASP A 30 2.77 6.26 -14.32
N LEU A 31 3.74 6.41 -13.42
CA LEU A 31 3.85 7.56 -12.50
C LEU A 31 4.71 8.68 -13.08
N GLY A 32 5.25 8.52 -14.27
CA GLY A 32 6.20 9.40 -14.93
C GLY A 32 7.64 8.91 -14.77
N ASP A 33 8.54 9.51 -15.58
CA ASP A 33 9.98 9.23 -15.58
C ASP A 33 10.33 7.73 -15.80
N GLY A 34 9.42 6.97 -16.43
CA GLY A 34 9.60 5.55 -16.72
C GLY A 34 9.40 4.63 -15.49
N PHE A 35 8.81 5.15 -14.41
CA PHE A 35 8.48 4.36 -13.24
C PHE A 35 7.00 3.96 -13.23
N SER A 36 6.74 2.67 -13.28
CA SER A 36 5.39 2.11 -13.30
C SER A 36 5.08 1.31 -12.05
N VAL A 37 3.82 1.35 -11.65
CA VAL A 37 3.27 0.57 -10.52
C VAL A 37 2.11 -0.31 -10.97
N ARG A 38 1.80 -1.33 -10.17
CA ARG A 38 0.63 -2.20 -10.35
C ARG A 38 -0.43 -1.83 -9.32
N ARG A 39 -1.48 -1.13 -9.76
CA ARG A 39 -2.56 -0.64 -8.89
C ARG A 39 -3.66 -1.66 -8.71
N ALA A 40 -3.83 -2.14 -7.48
CA ALA A 40 -4.92 -3.02 -7.10
C ALA A 40 -6.14 -2.26 -6.55
N LEU A 41 -5.92 -1.20 -5.75
CA LEU A 41 -6.96 -0.33 -5.22
C LEU A 41 -6.67 1.14 -5.54
N PRO A 42 -7.71 1.99 -5.79
CA PRO A 42 -9.11 1.61 -5.90
C PRO A 42 -9.42 0.84 -7.19
N HIS A 43 -10.38 -0.06 -7.11
CA HIS A 43 -10.91 -0.79 -8.26
C HIS A 43 -12.37 -0.43 -8.52
N ALA A 44 -12.84 -0.52 -9.77
CA ALA A 44 -14.19 -0.12 -10.16
C ALA A 44 -15.30 -0.88 -9.41
N LYS A 45 -15.05 -2.14 -9.04
CA LYS A 45 -15.99 -2.99 -8.30
C LYS A 45 -15.77 -2.94 -6.78
N ARG A 46 -14.63 -2.43 -6.31
CA ARG A 46 -14.28 -2.38 -4.89
C ARG A 46 -13.35 -1.20 -4.63
N GLN A 47 -13.83 -0.17 -3.98
CA GLN A 47 -13.04 1.02 -3.69
C GLN A 47 -12.01 0.77 -2.58
N MET A 48 -12.39 0.00 -1.56
CA MET A 48 -11.62 -0.21 -0.33
C MET A 48 -11.71 -1.66 0.13
N VAL A 49 -10.72 -2.07 0.95
CA VAL A 49 -10.74 -3.28 1.76
C VAL A 49 -10.41 -2.87 3.20
N GLY A 50 -11.38 -2.95 4.11
CA GLY A 50 -11.27 -2.23 5.37
C GLY A 50 -10.97 -0.75 5.10
N PRO A 51 -10.01 -0.13 5.78
CA PRO A 51 -9.64 1.25 5.51
C PRO A 51 -8.64 1.41 4.34
N PHE A 52 -8.15 0.33 3.71
CA PHE A 52 -7.23 0.40 2.58
C PHE A 52 -7.95 0.94 1.34
N ILE A 53 -7.72 2.20 0.98
CA ILE A 53 -8.33 2.89 -0.16
C ILE A 53 -7.42 2.94 -1.39
N PHE A 54 -6.15 2.64 -1.20
CA PHE A 54 -5.15 2.64 -2.27
C PHE A 54 -4.10 1.55 -2.01
N PHE A 55 -3.70 0.86 -3.08
CA PHE A 55 -2.71 -0.19 -2.99
C PHE A 55 -1.95 -0.33 -4.31
N ASP A 56 -0.68 0.07 -4.31
CA ASP A 56 0.23 -0.01 -5.45
C ASP A 56 1.44 -0.89 -5.13
N GLN A 57 1.72 -1.84 -6.00
CA GLN A 57 2.98 -2.55 -6.02
C GLN A 57 3.98 -1.80 -6.89
N MET A 58 5.12 -1.46 -6.32
CA MET A 58 6.30 -0.90 -6.98
C MET A 58 7.25 -2.03 -7.35
N GLY A 59 7.61 -2.16 -8.62
CA GLY A 59 8.55 -3.20 -9.07
C GLY A 59 8.00 -4.64 -9.00
N PRO A 60 8.91 -5.68 -8.96
CA PRO A 60 10.38 -5.54 -8.91
C PRO A 60 10.97 -4.89 -10.16
N VAL A 61 11.93 -3.98 -9.97
CA VAL A 61 12.63 -3.30 -11.05
C VAL A 61 14.08 -3.05 -10.65
N GLN A 62 15.00 -3.09 -11.62
CA GLN A 62 16.38 -2.68 -11.44
C GLN A 62 16.60 -1.25 -11.96
N LEU A 63 16.90 -0.34 -11.06
CA LEU A 63 17.27 1.02 -11.38
C LEU A 63 18.72 1.02 -11.89
N VAL A 64 18.94 1.61 -13.05
CA VAL A 64 20.31 1.77 -13.57
C VAL A 64 21.00 2.95 -12.90
N ALA A 65 22.34 2.91 -12.83
CA ALA A 65 23.15 4.00 -12.27
C ALA A 65 22.78 5.35 -12.92
N GLY A 66 22.65 6.38 -12.11
CA GLY A 66 22.20 7.72 -12.52
C GLY A 66 20.67 7.89 -12.61
N ARG A 67 19.91 6.80 -12.50
CA ARG A 67 18.42 6.84 -12.47
C ARG A 67 17.88 6.59 -11.09
N GLY A 68 16.63 6.93 -10.87
CA GLY A 68 15.93 6.70 -9.60
C GLY A 68 14.45 7.00 -9.71
N MET A 69 13.72 6.65 -8.69
CA MET A 69 12.35 7.09 -8.49
C MET A 69 12.38 8.46 -7.80
N ASP A 70 11.63 9.42 -8.33
CA ASP A 70 11.44 10.74 -7.74
C ASP A 70 9.96 11.08 -7.74
N VAL A 71 9.28 10.81 -6.62
CA VAL A 71 7.97 11.35 -6.36
C VAL A 71 8.17 12.72 -5.70
N ARG A 72 8.05 13.78 -6.53
CA ARG A 72 8.26 15.17 -6.11
C ARG A 72 7.25 15.59 -5.04
N PRO A 73 7.51 16.68 -4.30
CA PRO A 73 6.58 17.22 -3.30
C PRO A 73 5.14 17.23 -3.78
N HIS A 74 4.27 16.61 -3.00
CA HIS A 74 2.84 16.50 -3.25
C HIS A 74 2.07 16.41 -1.93
N PRO A 75 0.79 16.79 -1.91
CA PRO A 75 0.00 16.89 -0.69
C PRO A 75 -0.87 15.65 -0.47
N HIS A 76 -1.25 15.42 0.79
CA HIS A 76 -2.31 14.49 1.18
C HIS A 76 -3.23 15.10 2.23
N ILE A 77 -4.51 14.69 2.25
CA ILE A 77 -5.49 14.92 3.33
C ILE A 77 -6.32 13.66 3.57
N GLY A 78 -6.83 13.49 4.80
CA GLY A 78 -7.84 12.50 5.17
C GLY A 78 -7.40 11.03 5.08
N LEU A 79 -6.11 10.79 4.95
CA LEU A 79 -5.52 9.46 4.84
C LEU A 79 -4.21 9.34 5.63
N ALA A 80 -3.73 8.12 5.78
CA ALA A 80 -2.33 7.85 6.10
C ALA A 80 -1.68 7.05 4.96
N THR A 81 -0.40 7.34 4.65
CA THR A 81 0.38 6.53 3.71
C THR A 81 1.19 5.49 4.46
N VAL A 82 1.24 4.28 3.94
CA VAL A 82 2.11 3.21 4.41
C VAL A 82 3.07 2.84 3.30
N THR A 83 4.37 3.06 3.52
CA THR A 83 5.43 2.60 2.63
C THR A 83 6.10 1.39 3.26
N TYR A 84 6.16 0.27 2.52
CA TYR A 84 6.80 -0.96 2.95
C TYR A 84 7.62 -1.56 1.81
N LEU A 85 8.92 -1.77 2.02
CA LEU A 85 9.83 -2.26 0.99
C LEU A 85 10.23 -3.72 1.22
N PHE A 86 10.30 -4.48 0.14
CA PHE A 86 10.91 -5.82 0.09
C PHE A 86 12.37 -5.74 -0.36
N ASP A 87 12.68 -4.76 -1.23
CA ASP A 87 14.02 -4.47 -1.74
C ASP A 87 14.14 -2.98 -2.09
N GLY A 88 15.36 -2.46 -2.07
CA GLY A 88 15.64 -1.06 -2.38
C GLY A 88 15.53 -0.14 -1.18
N ARG A 89 15.57 1.16 -1.46
CA ARG A 89 15.54 2.22 -0.46
C ARG A 89 14.84 3.46 -0.97
N VAL A 90 14.08 4.12 -0.11
CA VAL A 90 13.37 5.37 -0.42
C VAL A 90 13.66 6.38 0.67
N MET A 91 14.07 7.58 0.29
CA MET A 91 14.20 8.74 1.18
C MET A 91 12.86 9.46 1.24
N HIS A 92 12.21 9.39 2.38
CA HIS A 92 11.02 10.15 2.72
C HIS A 92 11.40 11.52 3.31
N ARG A 93 10.72 12.57 2.89
CA ARG A 93 10.74 13.89 3.53
C ARG A 93 9.33 14.44 3.60
N ASP A 94 8.96 15.12 4.69
CA ASP A 94 7.66 15.73 4.83
C ASP A 94 7.69 17.15 5.43
N SER A 95 6.57 17.81 5.39
CA SER A 95 6.43 19.19 5.88
C SER A 95 6.44 19.32 7.42
N GLU A 96 6.35 18.22 8.16
CA GLU A 96 6.55 18.19 9.62
C GLU A 96 8.05 18.12 10.00
N GLY A 97 8.95 18.05 8.98
CA GLY A 97 10.40 18.05 9.17
C GLY A 97 11.01 16.67 9.28
N ASN A 98 10.24 15.60 9.05
CA ASN A 98 10.81 14.26 9.00
C ASN A 98 11.64 14.09 7.71
N ALA A 99 12.83 13.50 7.85
CA ALA A 99 13.73 13.15 6.74
C ALA A 99 14.36 11.80 7.06
N LEU A 100 13.89 10.73 6.45
CA LEU A 100 14.23 9.38 6.85
C LEU A 100 14.29 8.44 5.64
N GLU A 101 15.30 7.58 5.64
CA GLU A 101 15.43 6.52 4.64
C GLU A 101 14.69 5.26 5.12
N ILE A 102 13.75 4.78 4.31
CA ILE A 102 13.10 3.50 4.57
C ILE A 102 13.89 2.38 3.87
N THR A 103 14.08 1.28 4.58
CA THR A 103 14.82 0.09 4.16
C THR A 103 13.91 -1.15 4.12
N PRO A 104 14.33 -2.25 3.48
CA PRO A 104 13.53 -3.47 3.40
C PRO A 104 13.07 -3.99 4.77
N GLY A 105 11.78 -4.31 4.86
CA GLY A 105 11.13 -4.81 6.07
C GLY A 105 10.81 -3.76 7.13
N ALA A 106 11.29 -2.52 6.98
CA ALA A 106 10.88 -1.38 7.80
C ALA A 106 9.53 -0.81 7.29
N MET A 107 8.85 -0.05 8.13
CA MET A 107 7.57 0.56 7.81
C MET A 107 7.58 2.04 8.16
N ASN A 108 7.14 2.88 7.22
CA ASN A 108 6.78 4.26 7.45
C ASN A 108 5.26 4.41 7.44
N LEU A 109 4.71 5.08 8.43
CA LEU A 109 3.31 5.50 8.50
C LEU A 109 3.25 7.03 8.63
N MET A 110 2.89 7.71 7.56
CA MET A 110 2.66 9.14 7.56
C MET A 110 1.15 9.41 7.58
N THR A 111 0.63 9.88 8.70
CA THR A 111 -0.77 10.29 8.83
C THR A 111 -0.91 11.73 8.35
N ALA A 112 -1.64 11.94 7.27
CA ALA A 112 -1.84 13.27 6.69
C ALA A 112 -2.84 14.12 7.47
N GLY A 113 -3.90 13.51 8.00
CA GLY A 113 -4.95 14.22 8.72
C GLY A 113 -5.48 15.42 7.93
N ARG A 114 -5.45 16.62 8.54
CA ARG A 114 -5.90 17.87 7.91
C ARG A 114 -5.06 18.33 6.72
N GLY A 115 -3.84 17.79 6.55
CA GLY A 115 -2.98 18.08 5.41
C GLY A 115 -1.50 18.00 5.73
N ILE A 116 -0.74 17.35 4.86
CA ILE A 116 0.71 17.22 4.87
C ILE A 116 1.22 17.22 3.44
N SER A 117 2.43 17.75 3.22
CA SER A 117 3.18 17.57 1.98
C SER A 117 4.33 16.62 2.22
N HIS A 118 4.62 15.72 1.27
CA HIS A 118 5.80 14.87 1.34
C HIS A 118 6.40 14.59 -0.03
N SER A 119 7.62 14.06 -0.02
CA SER A 119 8.32 13.57 -1.21
C SER A 119 8.98 12.21 -0.91
N GLU A 120 9.12 11.41 -1.96
CA GLU A 120 9.74 10.09 -1.88
C GLU A 120 10.77 9.97 -3.01
N ARG A 121 12.04 9.89 -2.66
CA ARG A 121 13.13 9.89 -3.64
C ARG A 121 14.10 8.73 -3.43
N THR A 122 14.68 8.25 -4.51
CA THR A 122 15.81 7.33 -4.40
C THR A 122 16.99 8.05 -3.73
N PRO A 123 17.60 7.49 -2.65
CA PRO A 123 18.76 8.06 -2.00
C PRO A 123 19.92 8.27 -2.98
N ALA A 124 20.75 9.32 -2.74
CA ALA A 124 21.82 9.72 -3.67
C ALA A 124 22.85 8.61 -3.94
N ASN A 125 23.21 7.83 -2.93
CA ASN A 125 24.13 6.70 -3.06
C ASN A 125 23.53 5.57 -3.90
N VAL A 126 22.24 5.24 -3.70
CA VAL A 126 21.51 4.22 -4.50
C VAL A 126 21.37 4.72 -5.94
N ARG A 127 21.07 6.00 -6.15
CA ARG A 127 21.02 6.60 -7.48
C ARG A 127 22.36 6.49 -8.20
N ALA A 128 23.47 6.73 -7.50
CA ALA A 128 24.80 6.67 -8.09
C ALA A 128 25.21 5.26 -8.53
N SER A 129 24.83 4.24 -7.76
CA SER A 129 25.22 2.84 -8.04
C SER A 129 24.16 2.05 -8.83
N GLY A 130 22.92 2.53 -8.86
CA GLY A 130 21.76 1.69 -9.21
C GLY A 130 21.38 0.75 -8.06
N GLY A 131 20.32 -0.03 -8.25
CA GLY A 131 19.85 -0.98 -7.23
C GLY A 131 18.45 -1.49 -7.51
N GLY A 132 17.99 -2.45 -6.72
CA GLY A 132 16.61 -2.95 -6.76
C GLY A 132 15.61 -1.93 -6.24
N MET A 133 14.36 -2.07 -6.68
CA MET A 133 13.19 -1.42 -6.09
C MET A 133 12.03 -2.41 -6.13
N PHE A 134 11.54 -2.78 -4.96
CA PHE A 134 10.38 -3.64 -4.81
C PHE A 134 9.68 -3.37 -3.49
N GLY A 135 8.41 -3.04 -3.54
CA GLY A 135 7.65 -2.72 -2.33
C GLY A 135 6.19 -2.41 -2.59
N ILE A 136 5.51 -1.99 -1.56
CA ILE A 136 4.11 -1.60 -1.58
C ILE A 136 3.96 -0.19 -1.03
N GLN A 137 3.18 0.61 -1.75
CA GLN A 137 2.61 1.86 -1.25
C GLN A 137 1.13 1.67 -1.04
N SER A 138 0.64 1.85 0.18
CA SER A 138 -0.78 1.79 0.49
C SER A 138 -1.25 3.07 1.18
N TRP A 139 -2.54 3.37 1.02
CA TRP A 139 -3.17 4.45 1.77
C TRP A 139 -4.31 3.89 2.61
N ILE A 140 -4.35 4.35 3.85
CA ILE A 140 -5.35 4.04 4.85
C ILE A 140 -6.23 5.27 4.98
N ALA A 141 -7.49 5.16 4.58
CA ALA A 141 -8.46 6.24 4.79
C ALA A 141 -8.71 6.42 6.29
N LEU A 142 -8.78 7.65 6.75
CA LEU A 142 -9.05 7.93 8.16
C LEU A 142 -10.56 7.83 8.45
N PRO A 143 -10.94 7.46 9.69
CA PRO A 143 -12.31 7.61 10.17
C PRO A 143 -12.79 9.06 10.06
N GLN A 144 -14.09 9.26 9.86
CA GLN A 144 -14.66 10.58 9.60
C GLN A 144 -14.36 11.60 10.71
N ASP A 145 -14.35 11.16 11.95
CA ASP A 145 -14.02 11.99 13.13
C ASP A 145 -12.51 12.26 13.29
N ARG A 146 -11.67 11.63 12.47
CA ARG A 146 -10.21 11.74 12.49
C ARG A 146 -9.60 12.33 11.21
N GLU A 147 -10.40 12.57 10.18
CA GLU A 147 -9.92 13.11 8.89
C GLU A 147 -9.16 14.43 9.04
N GLU A 148 -9.50 15.26 10.02
CA GLU A 148 -8.89 16.58 10.26
C GLU A 148 -7.91 16.58 11.46
N MET A 149 -7.46 15.41 11.92
CA MET A 149 -6.46 15.35 12.99
C MET A 149 -5.14 16.00 12.58
N ALA A 150 -4.27 16.29 13.53
CA ALA A 150 -2.93 16.77 13.22
C ALA A 150 -2.14 15.73 12.44
N PRO A 151 -1.29 16.15 11.47
CA PRO A 151 -0.34 15.26 10.82
C PRO A 151 0.58 14.58 11.86
N SER A 152 1.00 13.37 11.55
CA SER A 152 1.98 12.63 12.36
C SER A 152 2.78 11.65 11.53
N PHE A 153 3.93 11.24 12.05
CA PHE A 153 4.81 10.28 11.39
C PHE A 153 5.29 9.22 12.39
N GLN A 154 5.27 7.98 11.98
CA GLN A 154 5.83 6.85 12.72
C GLN A 154 6.76 6.07 11.79
N HIS A 155 7.91 5.65 12.32
CA HIS A 155 8.84 4.74 11.66
C HIS A 155 9.13 3.56 12.57
N PHE A 156 9.14 2.38 11.97
CA PHE A 156 9.51 1.15 12.68
C PHE A 156 10.52 0.37 11.83
N ASP A 157 11.70 0.17 12.41
CA ASP A 157 12.70 -0.71 11.81
C ASP A 157 12.19 -2.15 11.70
N ALA A 158 12.69 -2.89 10.72
CA ALA A 158 12.33 -4.29 10.49
C ALA A 158 12.47 -5.18 11.73
N ALA A 159 13.46 -4.90 12.60
CA ALA A 159 13.74 -5.66 13.81
C ALA A 159 12.70 -5.45 14.92
N VAL A 160 11.93 -4.36 14.86
CA VAL A 160 10.90 -4.01 15.88
C VAL A 160 9.56 -4.66 15.54
N LEU A 161 9.31 -4.91 14.25
CA LEU A 161 8.05 -5.52 13.80
C LEU A 161 8.05 -7.02 14.10
N PRO A 162 7.01 -7.55 14.79
CA PRO A 162 6.92 -8.95 15.17
C PRO A 162 7.01 -9.88 13.95
N THR A 163 7.85 -10.90 14.05
CA THR A 163 8.02 -11.91 13.01
C THR A 163 7.79 -13.29 13.61
N ILE A 164 7.08 -14.14 12.87
CA ILE A 164 6.80 -15.54 13.22
C ILE A 164 7.41 -16.40 12.13
N GLU A 165 8.01 -17.54 12.53
CA GLU A 165 8.51 -18.57 11.62
C GLU A 165 8.00 -19.92 12.10
N ASP A 166 7.28 -20.64 11.22
CA ASP A 166 6.75 -21.98 11.51
C ASP A 166 6.56 -22.77 10.22
N GLY A 167 7.17 -23.94 10.13
CA GLY A 167 6.90 -24.92 9.06
C GLY A 167 7.06 -24.41 7.62
N GLY A 168 7.98 -23.45 7.38
CA GLY A 168 8.20 -22.82 6.07
C GLY A 168 7.36 -21.58 5.82
N LEU A 169 6.49 -21.22 6.77
CA LEU A 169 5.84 -19.93 6.82
C LEU A 169 6.72 -18.95 7.59
N ARG A 170 6.94 -17.75 7.05
CA ARG A 170 7.46 -16.59 7.77
C ARG A 170 6.52 -15.42 7.58
N ALA A 171 6.00 -14.90 8.69
CA ALA A 171 5.10 -13.76 8.67
C ALA A 171 5.67 -12.60 9.50
N ARG A 172 5.60 -11.37 8.96
CA ARG A 172 5.88 -10.13 9.70
C ARG A 172 4.58 -9.34 9.86
N VAL A 173 4.18 -9.08 11.10
CA VAL A 173 3.00 -8.28 11.41
C VAL A 173 3.40 -6.80 11.38
N ILE A 174 3.07 -6.13 10.28
CA ILE A 174 3.42 -4.72 10.04
C ILE A 174 2.52 -3.82 10.87
N ALA A 175 1.20 -4.08 10.88
CA ALA A 175 0.24 -3.34 11.70
C ALA A 175 -0.92 -4.26 12.11
N GLY A 176 -1.58 -3.94 13.22
CA GLY A 176 -2.66 -4.74 13.77
C GLY A 176 -2.20 -6.00 14.47
N SER A 177 -3.03 -7.04 14.43
CA SER A 177 -2.77 -8.32 15.05
C SER A 177 -3.00 -9.46 14.06
N ALA A 178 -2.05 -10.39 13.98
CA ALA A 178 -2.15 -11.62 13.20
C ALA A 178 -1.21 -12.68 13.77
N PHE A 179 -1.48 -13.96 13.51
CA PHE A 179 -0.62 -15.07 13.93
C PHE A 179 -0.27 -15.05 15.42
N GLY A 180 -1.20 -14.58 16.29
CA GLY A 180 -0.98 -14.47 17.74
C GLY A 180 -0.02 -13.35 18.15
N GLN A 181 0.39 -12.48 17.25
CA GLN A 181 1.26 -11.33 17.50
C GLN A 181 0.54 -10.02 17.27
N LYS A 182 0.99 -8.96 17.96
CA LYS A 182 0.50 -7.60 17.81
C LYS A 182 1.64 -6.64 17.47
N SER A 183 1.46 -5.88 16.40
CA SER A 183 2.39 -4.82 16.02
C SER A 183 2.38 -3.66 17.02
N PRO A 184 3.54 -2.99 17.26
CA PRO A 184 3.62 -1.78 18.07
C PRO A 184 3.08 -0.51 17.41
N VAL A 185 2.67 -0.58 16.14
CA VAL A 185 2.18 0.57 15.37
C VAL A 185 0.91 1.14 15.99
N ASP A 186 0.92 2.44 16.27
CA ASP A 186 -0.25 3.15 16.76
C ASP A 186 -1.19 3.46 15.59
N MET A 187 -2.40 2.94 15.64
CA MET A 187 -3.39 2.99 14.58
C MET A 187 -4.60 3.82 14.99
N VAL A 188 -5.05 4.69 14.09
CA VAL A 188 -6.23 5.55 14.28
C VAL A 188 -7.54 4.77 14.14
N SER A 189 -7.51 3.66 13.39
CA SER A 189 -8.62 2.71 13.19
C SER A 189 -8.10 1.29 13.22
N GLU A 190 -9.00 0.32 13.31
CA GLU A 190 -8.62 -1.10 13.26
C GLU A 190 -8.31 -1.54 11.84
N TRP A 191 -7.10 -2.01 11.61
CA TRP A 191 -6.67 -2.63 10.36
C TRP A 191 -5.54 -3.63 10.57
N LEU A 192 -5.44 -4.59 9.66
CA LEU A 192 -4.41 -5.61 9.60
C LEU A 192 -3.52 -5.36 8.39
N TYR A 193 -2.21 -5.46 8.58
CA TYR A 193 -1.24 -5.50 7.49
C TYR A 193 -0.10 -6.43 7.86
N ALA A 194 0.14 -7.47 7.03
CA ALA A 194 1.22 -8.42 7.27
C ALA A 194 1.84 -8.89 5.96
N GLU A 195 3.18 -9.00 5.96
CA GLU A 195 3.93 -9.72 4.93
C GLU A 195 3.97 -11.20 5.32
N VAL A 196 3.67 -12.09 4.36
CA VAL A 196 3.68 -13.54 4.55
C VAL A 196 4.49 -14.18 3.44
N LEU A 197 5.51 -14.90 3.81
CA LEU A 197 6.36 -15.70 2.92
C LEU A 197 6.05 -17.17 3.13
N LEU A 198 5.81 -17.88 2.04
CA LEU A 198 5.64 -19.32 1.98
C LEU A 198 6.80 -19.88 1.15
N ASP A 199 7.72 -20.59 1.78
CA ASP A 199 9.03 -20.94 1.21
C ASP A 199 8.99 -22.10 0.22
N ALA A 200 7.92 -22.93 0.27
CA ALA A 200 7.79 -24.12 -0.57
C ALA A 200 6.33 -24.42 -0.93
N ALA A 201 6.16 -25.20 -1.98
CA ALA A 201 4.88 -25.82 -2.29
C ALA A 201 4.37 -26.65 -1.11
N GLY A 202 3.09 -26.48 -0.77
CA GLY A 202 2.46 -27.16 0.36
C GLY A 202 2.46 -26.35 1.66
N THR A 203 3.31 -25.33 1.80
CA THR A 203 3.26 -24.41 2.96
C THR A 203 1.95 -23.66 3.00
N THR A 204 1.36 -23.53 4.18
CA THR A 204 0.05 -22.91 4.38
C THR A 204 0.11 -21.69 5.29
N ALA A 205 -0.82 -20.75 5.08
CA ALA A 205 -1.04 -19.62 5.98
C ALA A 205 -2.52 -19.43 6.25
N PRO A 206 -2.94 -19.35 7.52
CA PRO A 206 -4.31 -18.98 7.86
C PRO A 206 -4.49 -17.45 7.75
N LEU A 207 -5.67 -17.03 7.28
CA LEU A 207 -6.16 -15.67 7.38
C LEU A 207 -7.33 -15.66 8.36
N ASP A 208 -7.11 -15.03 9.50
CA ASP A 208 -8.11 -14.99 10.57
C ASP A 208 -9.42 -14.34 10.12
N ALA A 209 -10.54 -14.84 10.66
CA ALA A 209 -11.87 -14.32 10.37
C ALA A 209 -12.25 -13.09 11.21
N ASP A 210 -11.37 -12.65 12.12
CA ASP A 210 -11.65 -11.62 13.12
C ASP A 210 -11.85 -10.21 12.51
N HIS A 211 -11.30 -9.96 11.32
CA HIS A 211 -11.47 -8.71 10.62
C HIS A 211 -12.67 -8.79 9.65
N GLU A 212 -13.50 -7.75 9.64
CA GLU A 212 -14.72 -7.68 8.83
C GLU A 212 -14.39 -7.78 7.33
N GLU A 213 -13.47 -6.97 6.84
CA GLU A 213 -13.02 -6.99 5.45
C GLU A 213 -11.58 -7.49 5.38
N ARG A 214 -11.30 -8.41 4.45
CA ARG A 214 -10.00 -9.07 4.33
C ARG A 214 -9.64 -9.32 2.89
N ALA A 215 -8.36 -9.14 2.58
CA ALA A 215 -7.81 -9.51 1.29
C ALA A 215 -6.38 -10.06 1.43
N ILE A 216 -5.98 -10.81 0.42
CA ILE A 216 -4.60 -11.23 0.20
C ILE A 216 -4.15 -10.68 -1.15
N TYR A 217 -3.05 -9.96 -1.15
CA TYR A 217 -2.38 -9.59 -2.38
C TYR A 217 -1.22 -10.56 -2.64
N VAL A 218 -1.31 -11.31 -3.72
CA VAL A 218 -0.24 -12.20 -4.18
C VAL A 218 0.79 -11.35 -4.91
N THR A 219 1.92 -11.08 -4.25
CA THR A 219 2.98 -10.20 -4.76
C THR A 219 3.92 -10.96 -5.69
N GLU A 220 4.25 -12.20 -5.29
CA GLU A 220 5.09 -13.14 -6.04
C GLU A 220 4.59 -14.57 -5.81
N GLY A 221 4.85 -15.44 -6.77
CA GLY A 221 4.51 -16.86 -6.65
C GLY A 221 3.08 -17.21 -7.06
N GLU A 222 2.55 -18.26 -6.46
CA GLU A 222 1.21 -18.79 -6.75
C GLU A 222 0.67 -19.52 -5.53
N ILE A 223 -0.60 -19.31 -5.23
CA ILE A 223 -1.29 -19.94 -4.10
C ILE A 223 -2.57 -20.63 -4.55
N ASP A 224 -2.94 -21.69 -3.84
CA ASP A 224 -4.24 -22.33 -3.87
C ASP A 224 -5.13 -21.75 -2.78
N VAL A 225 -6.37 -21.45 -3.14
CA VAL A 225 -7.44 -21.04 -2.22
C VAL A 225 -8.67 -21.89 -2.56
N ALA A 226 -9.06 -22.77 -1.65
CA ALA A 226 -10.22 -23.64 -1.79
C ALA A 226 -10.22 -24.48 -3.11
N GLY A 227 -9.03 -24.92 -3.57
CA GLY A 227 -8.85 -25.73 -4.77
C GLY A 227 -8.66 -24.94 -6.07
N ASP A 228 -8.74 -23.62 -6.02
CA ASP A 228 -8.44 -22.74 -7.14
C ASP A 228 -7.08 -22.06 -6.97
N THR A 229 -6.30 -21.98 -8.06
CA THR A 229 -4.95 -21.41 -8.03
C THR A 229 -4.92 -19.98 -8.55
N PHE A 230 -4.11 -19.14 -7.90
CA PHE A 230 -3.96 -17.71 -8.22
C PHE A 230 -2.49 -17.32 -8.27
N GLU A 231 -2.04 -16.96 -9.47
CA GLU A 231 -0.69 -16.48 -9.70
C GLU A 231 -0.58 -14.96 -9.46
N ALA A 232 0.60 -14.52 -9.02
CA ALA A 232 0.92 -13.09 -8.89
C ALA A 232 0.92 -12.35 -10.25
N PRO A 233 0.53 -11.07 -10.30
CA PRO A 233 -0.06 -10.29 -9.21
C PRO A 233 -1.58 -10.45 -9.16
N ARG A 234 -2.16 -10.60 -7.99
CA ARG A 234 -3.63 -10.66 -7.78
C ARG A 234 -3.99 -10.12 -6.39
N LEU A 235 -5.07 -9.36 -6.31
CA LEU A 235 -5.73 -9.06 -5.03
C LEU A 235 -6.97 -9.95 -4.92
N LEU A 236 -7.00 -10.76 -3.90
CA LEU A 236 -8.09 -11.68 -3.56
C LEU A 236 -8.85 -11.12 -2.38
N VAL A 237 -10.09 -10.66 -2.58
CA VAL A 237 -10.96 -10.14 -1.52
C VAL A 237 -11.87 -11.26 -1.05
N PHE A 238 -11.89 -11.52 0.25
CA PHE A 238 -12.64 -12.61 0.86
C PHE A 238 -13.97 -12.14 1.45
N ARG A 239 -14.94 -13.06 1.48
CA ARG A 239 -16.22 -12.82 2.15
C ARG A 239 -15.99 -12.64 3.66
N PRO A 240 -16.77 -11.77 4.32
CA PRO A 240 -16.72 -11.64 5.77
C PRO A 240 -17.02 -12.97 6.48
N GLY A 241 -16.30 -13.25 7.57
CA GLY A 241 -16.55 -14.40 8.44
C GLY A 241 -16.01 -15.75 7.96
N ASP A 242 -15.63 -15.90 6.68
CA ASP A 242 -15.06 -17.15 6.18
C ASP A 242 -13.67 -17.42 6.78
N ARG A 243 -13.43 -18.65 7.22
CA ARG A 243 -12.10 -19.11 7.64
C ARG A 243 -11.31 -19.51 6.41
N ILE A 244 -10.22 -18.80 6.15
CA ILE A 244 -9.40 -18.99 4.97
C ILE A 244 -8.05 -19.56 5.38
N THR A 245 -7.62 -20.62 4.66
CA THR A 245 -6.24 -21.07 4.67
C THR A 245 -5.76 -21.12 3.23
N VAL A 246 -4.72 -20.36 2.93
CA VAL A 246 -4.08 -20.41 1.62
C VAL A 246 -2.92 -21.37 1.65
N LYS A 247 -2.65 -22.02 0.51
CA LYS A 247 -1.57 -22.98 0.36
C LYS A 247 -0.70 -22.59 -0.82
N ALA A 248 0.60 -22.49 -0.62
CA ALA A 248 1.53 -22.25 -1.71
C ALA A 248 1.57 -23.44 -2.68
N THR A 249 1.51 -23.20 -3.97
CA THR A 249 1.82 -24.17 -5.02
C THR A 249 3.29 -24.08 -5.46
N ARG A 250 3.92 -22.94 -5.16
CA ARG A 250 5.35 -22.66 -5.29
C ARG A 250 5.76 -21.57 -4.27
N PRO A 251 7.07 -21.29 -4.06
CA PRO A 251 7.48 -20.21 -3.17
C PRO A 251 6.74 -18.91 -3.48
N SER A 252 6.15 -18.29 -2.46
CA SER A 252 5.23 -17.16 -2.64
C SER A 252 5.43 -16.08 -1.58
N ARG A 253 5.22 -14.82 -2.00
CA ARG A 253 5.16 -13.64 -1.14
C ARG A 253 3.77 -13.05 -1.21
N LEU A 254 3.17 -12.84 -0.06
CA LEU A 254 1.79 -12.35 0.08
C LEU A 254 1.77 -11.13 0.98
N MET A 255 0.82 -10.23 0.72
CA MET A 255 0.43 -9.20 1.69
C MET A 255 -0.99 -9.51 2.17
N PHE A 256 -1.15 -9.69 3.47
CA PHE A 256 -2.46 -9.77 4.12
C PHE A 256 -2.87 -8.36 4.52
N LEU A 257 -4.08 -7.96 4.15
CA LEU A 257 -4.62 -6.66 4.47
C LEU A 257 -6.11 -6.74 4.76
N GLY A 258 -6.59 -5.82 5.61
CA GLY A 258 -7.99 -5.79 5.99
C GLY A 258 -8.23 -4.90 7.19
N GLY A 259 -9.42 -4.98 7.77
CA GLY A 259 -9.81 -4.22 8.95
C GLY A 259 -11.33 -4.04 9.03
N ALA A 260 -11.74 -3.14 9.92
CA ALA A 260 -13.12 -2.73 10.03
C ALA A 260 -13.52 -1.88 8.81
N ALA A 261 -14.72 -2.08 8.30
CA ALA A 261 -15.30 -1.22 7.30
C ALA A 261 -15.50 0.19 7.87
N LEU A 262 -15.13 1.22 7.11
CA LEU A 262 -15.35 2.61 7.54
C LEU A 262 -16.78 3.05 7.27
N GLU A 263 -17.39 3.70 8.25
CA GLU A 263 -18.73 4.28 8.10
C GLU A 263 -18.74 5.44 7.09
N GLY A 264 -19.78 5.48 6.26
CA GLY A 264 -20.03 6.54 5.30
C GLY A 264 -19.08 6.53 4.08
N PRO A 265 -19.32 7.47 3.17
CA PRO A 265 -18.56 7.53 1.93
C PRO A 265 -17.14 8.02 2.15
N ARG A 266 -16.23 7.60 1.26
CA ARG A 266 -14.89 8.19 1.08
C ARG A 266 -14.75 8.64 -0.36
N TYR A 267 -14.66 9.96 -0.54
CA TYR A 267 -14.36 10.55 -1.84
C TYR A 267 -12.86 10.56 -2.03
N LEU A 268 -12.40 10.09 -3.17
CA LEU A 268 -11.01 10.07 -3.57
C LEU A 268 -10.85 10.90 -4.84
N TRP A 269 -10.03 11.92 -4.77
CA TRP A 269 -9.60 12.67 -5.94
C TRP A 269 -8.11 12.94 -5.85
N TRP A 270 -7.34 12.46 -6.83
CA TRP A 270 -5.88 12.53 -6.88
C TRP A 270 -5.25 11.95 -5.59
N ASN A 271 -4.66 12.81 -4.72
CA ASN A 271 -4.03 12.44 -3.45
C ASN A 271 -4.88 12.84 -2.23
N PHE A 272 -6.11 13.23 -2.45
CA PHE A 272 -7.02 13.71 -1.40
C PHE A 272 -8.14 12.69 -1.15
N VAL A 273 -8.34 12.39 0.13
CA VAL A 273 -9.45 11.56 0.61
C VAL A 273 -10.25 12.37 1.62
N SER A 274 -11.55 12.32 1.56
CA SER A 274 -12.43 12.88 2.60
C SER A 274 -13.83 12.26 2.53
N SER A 275 -14.54 12.26 3.64
CA SER A 275 -15.97 11.97 3.69
C SER A 275 -16.84 13.09 3.10
N ARG A 276 -16.24 14.27 2.83
CA ARG A 276 -16.91 15.48 2.33
C ARG A 276 -16.29 15.96 1.02
N LYS A 277 -17.11 16.12 -0.02
CA LYS A 277 -16.64 16.65 -1.32
C LYS A 277 -16.09 18.06 -1.22
N GLU A 278 -16.71 18.88 -0.39
CA GLU A 278 -16.32 20.27 -0.17
C GLU A 278 -14.89 20.37 0.38
N ARG A 279 -14.49 19.42 1.22
CA ARG A 279 -13.12 19.36 1.77
C ARG A 279 -12.10 19.04 0.68
N ILE A 280 -12.45 18.20 -0.29
CA ILE A 280 -11.61 17.93 -1.47
C ILE A 280 -11.40 19.23 -2.27
N GLU A 281 -12.48 19.97 -2.56
CA GLU A 281 -12.40 21.24 -3.32
C GLU A 281 -11.58 22.30 -2.54
N GLN A 282 -11.73 22.36 -1.23
CA GLN A 282 -10.90 23.20 -0.38
C GLN A 282 -9.41 22.81 -0.49
N ALA A 283 -9.06 21.54 -0.41
CA ALA A 283 -7.67 21.08 -0.50
C ALA A 283 -7.04 21.38 -1.88
N LYS A 284 -7.81 21.25 -2.96
CA LYS A 284 -7.40 21.67 -4.30
C LYS A 284 -7.04 23.17 -4.32
N ALA A 285 -7.91 24.03 -3.77
CA ALA A 285 -7.67 25.46 -3.70
C ALA A 285 -6.47 25.79 -2.81
N GLU A 286 -6.29 25.09 -1.71
CA GLU A 286 -5.16 25.22 -0.79
C GLU A 286 -3.83 24.86 -1.45
N TRP A 287 -3.77 23.72 -2.16
CA TRP A 287 -2.58 23.30 -2.90
C TRP A 287 -2.24 24.28 -4.03
N LYS A 288 -3.24 24.66 -4.83
CA LYS A 288 -3.07 25.62 -5.93
C LYS A 288 -2.55 26.99 -5.48
N SER A 289 -2.92 27.41 -4.26
CA SER A 289 -2.50 28.69 -3.68
C SER A 289 -1.26 28.61 -2.79
N GLY A 290 -0.59 27.45 -2.72
CA GLY A 290 0.63 27.27 -1.92
C GLY A 290 0.41 27.33 -0.41
N ARG A 291 -0.77 26.94 0.09
CA ARG A 291 -1.10 26.96 1.53
C ARG A 291 -0.70 25.69 2.28
N PHE A 292 -0.34 24.62 1.60
CA PHE A 292 0.32 23.50 2.24
C PHE A 292 1.73 23.87 2.66
N ALA A 293 2.17 23.40 3.81
CA ALA A 293 3.52 23.64 4.30
C ALA A 293 4.57 23.05 3.35
N LEU A 294 5.66 23.78 3.15
CA LEU A 294 6.79 23.34 2.33
C LEU A 294 7.62 22.27 3.07
N ILE A 295 8.29 21.41 2.31
CA ILE A 295 9.13 20.34 2.83
C ILE A 295 10.54 20.89 3.05
N PRO A 296 11.07 20.89 4.29
CA PRO A 296 12.43 21.35 4.53
C PRO A 296 13.46 20.54 3.70
N GLY A 297 14.24 21.26 2.89
CA GLY A 297 15.28 20.66 2.03
C GLY A 297 14.78 20.00 0.74
N ASP A 298 13.47 20.10 0.43
CA ASP A 298 12.88 19.66 -0.85
C ASP A 298 11.69 20.57 -1.23
N ASP A 299 11.96 21.85 -1.45
CA ASP A 299 10.98 22.93 -1.64
C ASP A 299 11.07 23.65 -2.99
N LYS A 300 11.92 23.15 -3.91
CA LYS A 300 12.19 23.83 -5.19
C LYS A 300 11.22 23.46 -6.31
N GLU A 301 10.55 22.34 -6.18
CA GLU A 301 9.61 21.80 -7.17
C GLU A 301 8.44 21.13 -6.47
N PHE A 302 7.37 20.85 -7.19
CA PHE A 302 6.20 20.14 -6.68
C PHE A 302 5.42 19.51 -7.82
N ILE A 303 4.53 18.57 -7.49
CA ILE A 303 3.58 18.00 -8.45
C ILE A 303 2.36 18.92 -8.51
N PRO A 304 2.06 19.55 -9.66
CA PRO A 304 0.85 20.38 -9.79
C PRO A 304 -0.41 19.51 -9.71
N LEU A 305 -1.55 20.16 -9.44
CA LEU A 305 -2.83 19.47 -9.59
C LEU A 305 -2.96 18.91 -11.01
N PRO A 306 -3.49 17.70 -11.18
CA PRO A 306 -3.79 17.19 -12.50
C PRO A 306 -4.83 18.07 -13.19
N ASP A 307 -4.68 18.21 -14.50
CA ASP A 307 -5.70 18.86 -15.34
C ASP A 307 -7.04 18.15 -15.18
N ALA A 308 -8.14 18.90 -15.17
CA ALA A 308 -9.49 18.41 -14.93
C ALA A 308 -10.02 17.53 -16.08
#